data_55be94f8f10b2993a6915a0a54dd737a
#
_entry.id   55be94f8f10b2993a6915a0a54dd737a
#
_cell.length_a   1.000
_cell.length_b   1.000
_cell.length_c   1.000
_cell.angle_alpha   90.00
_cell.angle_beta   90.00
_cell.angle_gamma   90.00
#
_symmetry.space_group_name_H-M   'P 1'
#
loop_
_entity.id
_entity.type
_entity.pdbx_description
1 polymer ?
#
loop_
_entity_poly.entity_id
_entity_poly.type
_entity_poly.pdbx_seq_one_letter_code
_entity_poly.pdbx_strand_id
1 'polypeptide(L)'
;MSNGPHQPPPDYIPARPVPRGAEGRGVWRRWRLPLAIGGALVLAVGGLYLVTQSKRLTGGGALRANLTPEEMEQLRLLSVKQEAAFEEVRLARAQLTEADIQLLASALQAQEDYITARGALGKDNGRLDNLRRRYHTLRAEKLRGESDRAEAAALELAKTDPLRATEEIKRAQALEREISEQWVYSGLAEPGRVARLDTRLRRLESEPVWRRTRDLETEGKKLVAEGRHEAAAAKFEESLEVERAFLARYRDVRATEFDREDQLTIQRDTARSFPDSAAVDELVRQASALEQSGRWEQAVPVWAQAVTRFQELLTRHPRSALADRSRDRELTRRGHLAQAHPQVVAVEQQVATMRRQLATRQVAEALGQAVAAASELRRLNEAYPGIFPPNEPLRQEVDFIVERQSTLTALLPTIDRQLTPLPGAPALRLLNREVSQGLYAALVGANPSAQQREGHPVDSVSHPEAEKFCRLLGWALGAKVRLPTVAELARAAGDVSRAPSAQQAWTFGNGDGLNTHAVATSQPNAAGFHDLLGNVEEWTAADPKADEAMIAGGSVGWLAEPGFPAKSVPKREKSRILGFRILVE
;
A
#
# COMPACT_ATOMS: atom_id res chain seq x y z
N MET A 1 -1.75 19.58 -17.82
CA MET A 1 -0.93 18.48 -18.33
C MET A 1 -1.80 17.24 -18.28
N SER A 2 -2.10 16.70 -19.45
CA SER A 2 -3.11 15.69 -19.73
C SER A 2 -2.76 14.32 -19.15
N ASN A 3 -3.70 13.73 -18.43
CA ASN A 3 -3.66 12.31 -18.08
C ASN A 3 -3.95 11.48 -19.34
N GLY A 4 -2.97 10.73 -19.82
CA GLY A 4 -3.13 9.71 -20.83
C GLY A 4 -3.66 8.40 -20.20
N PRO A 5 -4.38 7.56 -20.95
CA PRO A 5 -5.01 6.36 -20.41
C PRO A 5 -3.99 5.24 -20.16
N HIS A 6 -4.17 4.53 -19.04
CA HIS A 6 -3.45 3.30 -18.71
C HIS A 6 -3.67 2.22 -19.77
N GLN A 7 -2.59 1.71 -20.36
CA GLN A 7 -2.59 0.47 -21.13
C GLN A 7 -2.61 -0.75 -20.19
N PRO A 8 -3.43 -1.77 -20.46
CA PRO A 8 -3.35 -3.05 -19.76
C PRO A 8 -2.17 -3.88 -20.28
N PRO A 9 -1.67 -4.85 -19.47
CA PRO A 9 -0.53 -5.69 -19.84
C PRO A 9 -0.84 -6.65 -20.98
N PRO A 10 0.16 -7.06 -21.78
CA PRO A 10 -0.03 -7.94 -22.92
C PRO A 10 -0.21 -9.39 -22.44
N ASP A 11 -1.39 -9.97 -22.59
CA ASP A 11 -1.69 -11.41 -22.69
C ASP A 11 -3.20 -11.66 -22.53
N TYR A 12 -3.99 -11.02 -23.42
CA TYR A 12 -5.39 -11.37 -23.57
C TYR A 12 -5.67 -11.78 -25.01
N ILE A 13 -5.77 -13.10 -25.26
CA ILE A 13 -6.23 -13.67 -26.54
C ILE A 13 -7.72 -14.01 -26.37
N PRO A 14 -8.63 -13.38 -27.11
CA PRO A 14 -10.05 -13.74 -27.08
C PRO A 14 -10.32 -15.03 -27.87
N ALA A 15 -11.06 -15.94 -27.26
CA ALA A 15 -11.55 -17.16 -27.88
C ALA A 15 -12.51 -16.86 -29.04
N ARG A 16 -12.30 -17.53 -30.18
CA ARG A 16 -13.23 -17.52 -31.33
C ARG A 16 -14.43 -18.47 -31.08
N PRO A 17 -15.62 -18.13 -31.53
CA PRO A 17 -16.81 -18.97 -31.36
C PRO A 17 -16.84 -20.14 -32.34
N VAL A 18 -17.26 -21.29 -31.83
CA VAL A 18 -17.56 -22.52 -32.62
C VAL A 18 -18.98 -22.42 -33.18
N PRO A 19 -19.22 -22.73 -34.48
CA PRO A 19 -20.57 -22.76 -35.02
C PRO A 19 -21.30 -24.07 -34.67
N ARG A 20 -22.57 -23.94 -34.31
CA ARG A 20 -23.55 -25.03 -34.17
C ARG A 20 -24.19 -25.37 -35.52
N GLY A 21 -24.50 -26.65 -35.68
CA GLY A 21 -25.45 -27.20 -36.65
C GLY A 21 -24.82 -28.30 -37.47
N ALA A 22 -25.44 -29.41 -37.84
CA ALA A 22 -26.85 -29.75 -37.85
C ALA A 22 -27.00 -31.28 -37.81
N GLU A 23 -28.15 -31.70 -37.33
CA GLU A 23 -28.65 -33.08 -37.39
C GLU A 23 -28.86 -33.58 -38.81
N GLY A 24 -28.56 -34.88 -39.05
CA GLY A 24 -28.91 -35.56 -40.30
C GLY A 24 -28.97 -37.07 -40.12
N ARG A 25 -30.18 -37.61 -40.07
CA ARG A 25 -30.52 -39.04 -40.00
C ARG A 25 -30.21 -39.78 -41.33
N GLY A 26 -29.90 -41.10 -41.22
CA GLY A 26 -29.99 -42.02 -42.38
C GLY A 26 -29.24 -43.32 -42.11
N VAL A 27 -29.88 -44.26 -41.64
CA VAL A 27 -30.40 -45.59 -41.92
C VAL A 27 -29.74 -46.34 -43.12
N TRP A 28 -29.31 -47.57 -42.76
CA TRP A 28 -29.11 -48.75 -43.63
C TRP A 28 -27.80 -48.91 -44.42
N ARG A 29 -26.92 -49.86 -43.96
CA ARG A 29 -26.74 -51.16 -44.65
C ARG A 29 -25.89 -52.12 -43.82
N ARG A 30 -26.55 -53.19 -43.41
CA ARG A 30 -25.94 -54.48 -43.06
C ARG A 30 -25.38 -55.14 -44.31
N TRP A 31 -24.43 -56.06 -44.07
CA TRP A 31 -23.85 -57.08 -44.96
C TRP A 31 -22.54 -56.68 -45.66
N ARG A 32 -21.43 -57.00 -44.97
CA ARG A 32 -20.21 -57.60 -45.53
C ARG A 32 -19.22 -57.94 -44.40
N LEU A 33 -19.46 -59.03 -43.75
CA LEU A 33 -18.49 -59.88 -43.07
C LEU A 33 -18.85 -61.32 -43.49
N PRO A 34 -18.00 -62.00 -44.17
CA PRO A 34 -17.06 -62.92 -43.50
C PRO A 34 -15.83 -63.30 -44.37
N LEU A 35 -14.96 -62.38 -44.74
CA LEU A 35 -13.68 -62.74 -45.40
C LEU A 35 -12.47 -62.26 -44.66
N ALA A 36 -12.60 -61.42 -43.63
CA ALA A 36 -11.49 -60.91 -42.84
C ALA A 36 -11.07 -61.83 -41.65
N ILE A 37 -11.94 -62.72 -41.21
CA ILE A 37 -11.70 -63.62 -40.09
C ILE A 37 -10.75 -64.76 -40.47
N GLY A 38 -10.81 -65.27 -41.74
CA GLY A 38 -9.93 -66.31 -42.21
C GLY A 38 -8.47 -65.91 -42.35
N GLY A 39 -8.19 -64.65 -42.78
CA GLY A 39 -6.86 -64.11 -42.95
C GLY A 39 -6.16 -63.82 -41.62
N ALA A 40 -6.93 -63.30 -40.65
CA ALA A 40 -6.39 -62.98 -39.31
C ALA A 40 -6.02 -64.26 -38.52
N LEU A 41 -6.76 -65.34 -38.68
CA LEU A 41 -6.46 -66.60 -38.00
C LEU A 41 -5.21 -67.28 -38.59
N VAL A 42 -5.00 -67.23 -39.93
CA VAL A 42 -3.80 -67.75 -40.57
C VAL A 42 -2.57 -66.90 -40.21
N LEU A 43 -2.70 -65.60 -40.10
CA LEU A 43 -1.64 -64.72 -39.66
C LEU A 43 -1.32 -64.88 -38.14
N ALA A 44 -2.36 -65.08 -37.31
CA ALA A 44 -2.16 -65.34 -35.87
C ALA A 44 -1.52 -66.73 -35.61
N VAL A 45 -1.92 -67.76 -36.32
CA VAL A 45 -1.32 -69.10 -36.20
C VAL A 45 0.07 -69.13 -36.82
N GLY A 46 0.28 -68.50 -37.97
CA GLY A 46 1.58 -68.31 -38.58
C GLY A 46 2.53 -67.46 -37.72
N GLY A 47 2.01 -66.39 -37.10
CA GLY A 47 2.73 -65.53 -36.16
C GLY A 47 3.10 -66.29 -34.88
N LEU A 48 2.15 -67.07 -34.32
CA LEU A 48 2.42 -67.91 -33.13
C LEU A 48 3.43 -69.01 -33.41
N TYR A 49 3.40 -69.62 -34.63
CA TYR A 49 4.38 -70.61 -35.05
C TYR A 49 5.78 -69.97 -35.23
N LEU A 50 5.86 -68.79 -35.82
CA LEU A 50 7.10 -68.05 -36.00
C LEU A 50 7.65 -67.51 -34.67
N VAL A 51 6.79 -67.07 -33.73
CA VAL A 51 7.16 -66.65 -32.37
C VAL A 51 7.67 -67.85 -31.55
N THR A 52 7.10 -69.06 -31.75
CA THR A 52 7.61 -70.29 -31.12
C THR A 52 8.90 -70.76 -31.75
N GLN A 53 9.11 -70.58 -33.06
CA GLN A 53 10.40 -70.80 -33.72
C GLN A 53 11.44 -69.75 -33.28
N SER A 54 11.07 -68.48 -33.19
CA SER A 54 11.93 -67.40 -32.64
C SER A 54 12.32 -67.69 -31.18
N LYS A 55 11.40 -68.13 -30.33
CA LYS A 55 11.70 -68.56 -28.94
C LYS A 55 12.55 -69.83 -28.90
N ARG A 56 12.54 -70.69 -29.93
CA ARG A 56 13.48 -71.81 -30.03
C ARG A 56 14.87 -71.38 -30.51
N LEU A 57 14.95 -70.36 -31.35
CA LEU A 57 16.21 -69.76 -31.80
C LEU A 57 16.79 -68.79 -30.75
N THR A 58 15.91 -68.06 -30.00
CA THR A 58 16.30 -67.10 -28.93
C THR A 58 16.04 -67.67 -27.55
N GLY A 59 16.36 -68.92 -27.27
CA GLY A 59 16.26 -69.56 -25.94
C GLY A 59 16.96 -68.69 -24.87
N GLY A 60 16.19 -68.13 -23.91
CA GLY A 60 16.55 -67.11 -23.00
C GLY A 60 17.89 -67.25 -22.31
N GLY A 61 18.73 -66.23 -22.48
CA GLY A 61 19.96 -66.06 -21.73
C GLY A 61 21.20 -66.72 -22.31
N ALA A 62 22.05 -65.97 -22.91
CA ALA A 62 23.30 -66.21 -23.61
C ALA A 62 23.15 -66.50 -25.10
N LEU A 63 23.35 -65.45 -25.90
CA LEU A 63 23.49 -65.55 -27.36
C LEU A 63 24.52 -66.63 -27.71
N ARG A 64 24.10 -67.67 -28.46
CA ARG A 64 25.00 -68.61 -29.02
C ARG A 64 25.92 -67.86 -30.00
N ALA A 65 27.22 -67.87 -29.70
CA ALA A 65 28.26 -67.18 -30.48
C ALA A 65 28.51 -67.82 -31.87
N ASN A 66 27.71 -68.81 -32.29
CA ASN A 66 27.93 -69.58 -33.50
C ASN A 66 26.60 -69.94 -34.19
N LEU A 67 25.88 -68.89 -34.70
CA LEU A 67 24.80 -69.17 -35.66
C LEU A 67 25.35 -69.43 -37.05
N THR A 68 24.76 -70.39 -37.76
CA THR A 68 25.13 -70.66 -39.15
C THR A 68 24.72 -69.46 -40.06
N PRO A 69 25.35 -69.32 -41.24
CA PRO A 69 25.01 -68.30 -42.19
C PRO A 69 23.50 -68.33 -42.59
N GLU A 70 22.89 -69.51 -42.65
CA GLU A 70 21.47 -69.71 -42.95
C GLU A 70 20.57 -69.24 -41.83
N GLU A 71 20.91 -69.50 -40.56
CA GLU A 71 20.20 -69.03 -39.39
C GLU A 71 20.28 -67.49 -39.26
N MET A 72 21.42 -66.91 -39.57
CA MET A 72 21.58 -65.43 -39.59
C MET A 72 20.73 -64.80 -40.69
N GLU A 73 20.65 -65.38 -41.89
CA GLU A 73 19.80 -64.88 -42.95
C GLU A 73 18.30 -65.03 -42.60
N GLN A 74 17.93 -66.11 -41.88
CA GLN A 74 16.56 -66.26 -41.37
C GLN A 74 16.17 -65.13 -40.38
N LEU A 75 17.05 -64.73 -39.49
CA LEU A 75 16.83 -63.61 -38.58
C LEU A 75 16.64 -62.29 -39.35
N ARG A 76 17.51 -62.07 -40.37
CA ARG A 76 17.39 -60.89 -41.25
C ARG A 76 16.06 -60.85 -42.00
N LEU A 77 15.67 -61.96 -42.59
CA LEU A 77 14.40 -62.10 -43.33
C LEU A 77 13.21 -61.98 -42.38
N LEU A 78 13.27 -62.53 -41.18
CA LEU A 78 12.25 -62.38 -40.15
C LEU A 78 12.05 -60.92 -39.78
N SER A 79 13.12 -60.18 -39.57
CA SER A 79 13.07 -58.74 -39.29
C SER A 79 12.36 -57.98 -40.43
N VAL A 80 12.76 -58.23 -41.69
CA VAL A 80 12.14 -57.58 -42.87
C VAL A 80 10.66 -57.91 -42.98
N LYS A 81 10.28 -59.18 -42.78
CA LYS A 81 8.89 -59.66 -42.89
C LYS A 81 8.00 -59.05 -41.81
N GLN A 82 8.47 -58.97 -40.57
CA GLN A 82 7.71 -58.37 -39.44
C GLN A 82 7.55 -56.87 -39.64
N GLU A 83 8.59 -56.17 -40.12
CA GLU A 83 8.48 -54.76 -40.47
C GLU A 83 7.48 -54.52 -41.61
N ALA A 84 7.51 -55.31 -42.67
CA ALA A 84 6.55 -55.21 -43.76
C ALA A 84 5.11 -55.44 -43.28
N ALA A 85 4.86 -56.44 -42.44
CA ALA A 85 3.57 -56.70 -41.83
C ALA A 85 3.10 -55.51 -40.95
N PHE A 86 4.02 -54.89 -40.22
CA PHE A 86 3.70 -53.67 -39.46
C PHE A 86 3.30 -52.51 -40.38
N GLU A 87 4.03 -52.27 -41.48
CA GLU A 87 3.72 -51.19 -42.41
C GLU A 87 2.36 -51.40 -43.09
N GLU A 88 2.01 -52.63 -43.47
CA GLU A 88 0.71 -52.97 -44.03
C GLU A 88 -0.44 -52.60 -43.05
N VAL A 89 -0.30 -52.99 -41.78
CA VAL A 89 -1.26 -52.67 -40.73
C VAL A 89 -1.31 -51.17 -40.45
N ARG A 90 -0.16 -50.47 -40.42
CA ARG A 90 -0.04 -49.05 -40.21
C ARG A 90 -0.78 -48.23 -41.28
N LEU A 91 -0.70 -48.70 -42.53
CA LEU A 91 -1.43 -48.04 -43.64
C LEU A 91 -2.94 -48.35 -43.62
N ALA A 92 -3.33 -49.51 -43.08
CA ALA A 92 -4.71 -49.96 -43.06
C ALA A 92 -5.54 -49.47 -41.86
N ARG A 93 -4.90 -49.04 -40.79
CA ARG A 93 -5.58 -48.67 -39.53
C ARG A 93 -5.28 -47.25 -39.10
N ALA A 94 -6.33 -46.55 -38.69
CA ALA A 94 -6.19 -45.19 -38.10
C ALA A 94 -5.56 -45.20 -36.68
N GLN A 95 -5.73 -46.31 -35.95
CA GLN A 95 -5.12 -46.49 -34.62
C GLN A 95 -4.47 -47.87 -34.54
N LEU A 96 -3.22 -47.92 -34.09
CA LEU A 96 -2.46 -49.13 -33.89
C LEU A 96 -2.81 -49.79 -32.55
N THR A 97 -3.01 -51.10 -32.57
CA THR A 97 -3.20 -51.89 -31.34
C THR A 97 -1.85 -52.33 -30.77
N GLU A 98 -1.87 -52.83 -29.55
CA GLU A 98 -0.67 -53.41 -28.92
C GLU A 98 -0.07 -54.56 -29.74
N ALA A 99 -0.94 -55.40 -30.34
CA ALA A 99 -0.51 -56.50 -31.24
C ALA A 99 0.18 -55.95 -32.50
N ASP A 100 -0.27 -54.81 -33.03
CA ASP A 100 0.35 -54.17 -34.20
C ASP A 100 1.75 -53.64 -33.88
N ILE A 101 1.90 -52.99 -32.68
CA ILE A 101 3.18 -52.49 -32.21
C ILE A 101 4.16 -53.65 -31.93
N GLN A 102 3.65 -54.80 -31.50
CA GLN A 102 4.43 -56.00 -31.28
C GLN A 102 5.11 -56.55 -32.54
N LEU A 103 4.53 -56.30 -33.72
CA LEU A 103 5.19 -56.66 -35.00
C LEU A 103 6.50 -55.89 -35.18
N LEU A 104 6.48 -54.59 -34.88
CA LEU A 104 7.68 -53.76 -34.96
C LEU A 104 8.69 -54.09 -33.85
N ALA A 105 8.24 -54.45 -32.66
CA ALA A 105 9.11 -54.98 -31.59
C ALA A 105 9.82 -56.26 -31.99
N SER A 106 9.07 -57.20 -32.66
CA SER A 106 9.61 -58.46 -33.16
C SER A 106 10.62 -58.24 -34.31
N ALA A 107 10.35 -57.24 -35.17
CA ALA A 107 11.30 -56.86 -36.22
C ALA A 107 12.59 -56.26 -35.64
N LEU A 108 12.48 -55.44 -34.61
CA LEU A 108 13.60 -54.84 -33.88
C LEU A 108 14.44 -55.92 -33.19
N GLN A 109 13.79 -56.83 -32.46
CA GLN A 109 14.50 -57.92 -31.75
C GLN A 109 15.22 -58.83 -32.75
N ALA A 110 14.58 -59.25 -33.84
CA ALA A 110 15.21 -60.07 -34.87
C ALA A 110 16.42 -59.36 -35.52
N GLN A 111 16.37 -58.03 -35.68
CA GLN A 111 17.49 -57.25 -36.19
C GLN A 111 18.62 -57.14 -35.18
N GLU A 112 18.32 -56.97 -33.89
CA GLU A 112 19.30 -56.94 -32.81
C GLU A 112 20.01 -58.30 -32.71
N ASP A 113 19.28 -59.39 -32.73
CA ASP A 113 19.84 -60.75 -32.68
C ASP A 113 20.72 -61.01 -33.92
N TYR A 114 20.30 -60.58 -35.12
CA TYR A 114 21.09 -60.68 -36.34
C TYR A 114 22.44 -59.93 -36.24
N ILE A 115 22.39 -58.66 -35.82
CA ILE A 115 23.59 -57.83 -35.69
C ILE A 115 24.56 -58.39 -34.63
N THR A 116 24.01 -58.88 -33.51
CA THR A 116 24.80 -59.48 -32.42
C THR A 116 25.45 -60.77 -32.86
N ALA A 117 24.72 -61.65 -33.57
CA ALA A 117 25.25 -62.92 -34.10
C ALA A 117 26.33 -62.72 -35.17
N ARG A 118 26.20 -61.68 -35.99
CA ARG A 118 27.20 -61.35 -37.02
C ARG A 118 28.53 -60.80 -36.45
N GLY A 119 28.55 -60.40 -35.18
CA GLY A 119 29.76 -59.90 -34.53
C GLY A 119 30.31 -58.59 -35.13
N ALA A 120 29.50 -57.89 -35.92
CA ALA A 120 29.93 -56.72 -36.65
C ALA A 120 29.19 -55.46 -36.22
N LEU A 121 29.83 -54.59 -35.54
CA LEU A 121 29.57 -53.15 -35.50
C LEU A 121 29.84 -52.57 -36.90
N GLY A 122 28.89 -52.69 -37.83
CA GLY A 122 29.15 -52.30 -39.20
C GLY A 122 27.88 -51.86 -39.99
N LYS A 123 27.85 -52.13 -41.27
CA LYS A 123 26.98 -51.57 -42.32
C LYS A 123 25.46 -51.64 -42.09
N ASP A 124 24.93 -52.48 -41.20
CA ASP A 124 23.51 -52.64 -40.93
C ASP A 124 22.98 -51.87 -39.68
N ASN A 125 23.81 -51.11 -39.02
CA ASN A 125 23.41 -50.34 -37.81
C ASN A 125 22.32 -49.28 -38.16
N GLY A 126 22.35 -48.70 -39.37
CA GLY A 126 21.36 -47.71 -39.78
C GLY A 126 19.91 -48.26 -39.82
N ARG A 127 19.74 -49.56 -40.19
CA ARG A 127 18.44 -50.20 -40.11
C ARG A 127 18.02 -50.49 -38.66
N LEU A 128 18.91 -50.97 -37.83
CA LEU A 128 18.70 -51.21 -36.42
C LEU A 128 18.29 -49.91 -35.73
N ASP A 129 19.00 -48.83 -35.97
CA ASP A 129 18.74 -47.52 -35.39
C ASP A 129 17.38 -46.92 -35.87
N ASN A 130 17.00 -47.22 -37.12
CA ASN A 130 15.69 -46.80 -37.66
C ASN A 130 14.55 -47.57 -36.97
N LEU A 131 14.63 -48.91 -36.90
CA LEU A 131 13.64 -49.74 -36.21
C LEU A 131 13.52 -49.38 -34.74
N ARG A 132 14.65 -49.16 -34.08
CA ARG A 132 14.69 -48.76 -32.67
C ARG A 132 14.01 -47.39 -32.47
N ARG A 133 14.38 -46.39 -33.27
CA ARG A 133 13.75 -45.07 -33.19
C ARG A 133 12.22 -45.16 -33.41
N ARG A 134 11.78 -45.87 -34.46
CA ARG A 134 10.34 -46.00 -34.76
C ARG A 134 9.58 -46.70 -33.66
N TYR A 135 10.12 -47.80 -33.11
CA TYR A 135 9.49 -48.49 -31.98
C TYR A 135 9.44 -47.65 -30.73
N HIS A 136 10.54 -47.02 -30.38
CA HIS A 136 10.60 -46.12 -29.23
C HIS A 136 9.63 -44.91 -29.41
N THR A 137 9.54 -44.34 -30.61
CA THR A 137 8.61 -43.23 -30.89
C THR A 137 7.16 -43.66 -30.67
N LEU A 138 6.73 -44.80 -31.25
CA LEU A 138 5.37 -45.28 -31.05
C LEU A 138 5.01 -45.57 -29.59
N ARG A 139 5.95 -46.18 -28.85
CA ARG A 139 5.79 -46.40 -27.40
C ARG A 139 5.68 -45.08 -26.63
N ALA A 140 6.58 -44.18 -26.89
CA ALA A 140 6.61 -42.89 -26.24
C ALA A 140 5.37 -42.02 -26.59
N GLU A 141 4.88 -42.03 -27.85
CA GLU A 141 3.68 -41.32 -28.25
C GLU A 141 2.42 -41.84 -27.52
N LYS A 142 2.30 -43.16 -27.34
CA LYS A 142 1.20 -43.74 -26.58
C LYS A 142 1.26 -43.29 -25.11
N LEU A 143 2.41 -43.41 -24.48
CA LEU A 143 2.62 -42.98 -23.07
C LEU A 143 2.41 -41.47 -22.93
N ARG A 144 2.87 -40.66 -23.90
CA ARG A 144 2.65 -39.22 -23.93
C ARG A 144 1.14 -38.89 -23.99
N GLY A 145 0.38 -39.56 -24.84
CA GLY A 145 -1.07 -39.40 -24.92
C GLY A 145 -1.80 -39.82 -23.63
N GLU A 146 -1.27 -40.79 -22.89
CA GLU A 146 -1.80 -41.15 -21.57
C GLU A 146 -1.41 -40.11 -20.51
N SER A 147 -0.19 -39.60 -20.56
CA SER A 147 0.29 -38.51 -19.70
C SER A 147 -0.54 -37.23 -19.89
N ASP A 148 -0.84 -36.86 -21.16
CA ASP A 148 -1.66 -35.68 -21.46
C ASP A 148 -3.08 -35.82 -20.93
N ARG A 149 -3.67 -37.02 -21.02
CA ARG A 149 -5.03 -37.31 -20.49
C ARG A 149 -5.03 -37.23 -18.97
N ALA A 150 -4.02 -37.80 -18.31
CA ALA A 150 -3.90 -37.74 -16.86
C ALA A 150 -3.70 -36.28 -16.38
N GLU A 151 -2.87 -35.50 -17.07
CA GLU A 151 -2.69 -34.08 -16.77
C GLU A 151 -3.99 -33.28 -16.95
N ALA A 152 -4.74 -33.52 -18.04
CA ALA A 152 -6.03 -32.88 -18.28
C ALA A 152 -7.07 -33.27 -17.20
N ALA A 153 -7.14 -34.56 -16.84
CA ALA A 153 -8.04 -35.02 -15.76
C ALA A 153 -7.69 -34.38 -14.42
N ALA A 154 -6.42 -34.22 -14.12
CA ALA A 154 -5.97 -33.54 -12.91
C ALA A 154 -6.41 -32.06 -12.86
N LEU A 155 -6.39 -31.36 -14.00
CA LEU A 155 -6.83 -29.96 -14.08
C LEU A 155 -8.33 -29.81 -13.79
N GLU A 156 -9.15 -30.72 -14.29
CA GLU A 156 -10.59 -30.74 -14.02
C GLU A 156 -10.87 -31.07 -12.54
N LEU A 157 -10.16 -32.05 -11.98
CA LEU A 157 -10.32 -32.49 -10.60
C LEU A 157 -9.76 -31.50 -9.58
N ALA A 158 -8.84 -30.61 -9.95
CA ALA A 158 -8.13 -29.74 -9.01
C ALA A 158 -9.05 -28.89 -8.11
N LYS A 159 -10.25 -28.54 -8.57
CA LYS A 159 -11.22 -27.75 -7.79
C LYS A 159 -12.18 -28.60 -6.96
N THR A 160 -12.49 -29.80 -7.40
CA THR A 160 -13.54 -30.67 -6.83
C THR A 160 -12.97 -31.79 -5.98
N ASP A 161 -11.85 -32.39 -6.38
CA ASP A 161 -11.16 -33.49 -5.70
C ASP A 161 -9.63 -33.33 -5.82
N PRO A 162 -9.01 -32.50 -4.99
CA PRO A 162 -7.58 -32.27 -5.04
C PRO A 162 -6.71 -33.51 -4.79
N LEU A 163 -7.22 -34.50 -4.05
CA LEU A 163 -6.48 -35.75 -3.80
C LEU A 163 -6.37 -36.57 -5.07
N ARG A 164 -7.48 -36.79 -5.79
CA ARG A 164 -7.45 -37.47 -7.09
C ARG A 164 -6.68 -36.66 -8.13
N ALA A 165 -6.77 -35.33 -8.14
CA ALA A 165 -5.94 -34.51 -9.00
C ALA A 165 -4.43 -34.76 -8.76
N THR A 166 -4.02 -34.91 -7.51
CA THR A 166 -2.64 -35.23 -7.12
C THR A 166 -2.22 -36.61 -7.67
N GLU A 167 -3.09 -37.63 -7.60
CA GLU A 167 -2.82 -38.97 -8.12
C GLU A 167 -2.66 -38.95 -9.65
N GLU A 168 -3.51 -38.22 -10.37
CA GLU A 168 -3.39 -38.09 -11.83
C GLU A 168 -2.11 -37.36 -12.26
N ILE A 169 -1.66 -36.34 -11.55
CA ILE A 169 -0.35 -35.70 -11.83
C ILE A 169 0.80 -36.66 -11.56
N LYS A 170 0.76 -37.43 -10.48
CA LYS A 170 1.78 -38.48 -10.20
C LYS A 170 1.82 -39.53 -11.30
N ARG A 171 0.66 -39.92 -11.81
CA ARG A 171 0.57 -40.85 -12.96
C ARG A 171 1.20 -40.24 -14.21
N ALA A 172 0.84 -38.99 -14.55
CA ALA A 172 1.44 -38.30 -15.69
C ALA A 172 2.96 -38.20 -15.56
N GLN A 173 3.46 -37.88 -14.36
CA GLN A 173 4.89 -37.77 -14.06
C GLN A 173 5.61 -39.12 -14.20
N ALA A 174 4.99 -40.22 -13.77
CA ALA A 174 5.55 -41.55 -13.90
C ALA A 174 5.69 -41.95 -15.38
N LEU A 175 4.67 -41.68 -16.21
CA LEU A 175 4.70 -41.93 -17.66
C LEU A 175 5.79 -41.11 -18.36
N GLU A 176 5.97 -39.84 -18.00
CA GLU A 176 7.06 -39.01 -18.57
C GLU A 176 8.46 -39.47 -18.16
N ARG A 177 8.62 -39.99 -16.95
CA ARG A 177 9.88 -40.62 -16.53
C ARG A 177 10.14 -41.88 -17.32
N GLU A 178 9.14 -42.72 -17.53
CA GLU A 178 9.25 -43.91 -18.35
C GLU A 178 9.68 -43.57 -19.80
N ILE A 179 9.10 -42.54 -20.41
CA ILE A 179 9.53 -42.04 -21.73
C ILE A 179 11.00 -41.64 -21.71
N SER A 180 11.44 -40.93 -20.67
CA SER A 180 12.81 -40.45 -20.57
C SER A 180 13.85 -41.55 -20.28
N GLU A 181 13.47 -42.59 -19.54
CA GLU A 181 14.37 -43.64 -19.09
C GLU A 181 14.39 -44.83 -20.05
N GLN A 182 13.24 -45.28 -20.53
CA GLN A 182 13.14 -46.51 -21.33
C GLN A 182 13.08 -46.24 -22.83
N TRP A 183 12.50 -45.08 -23.25
CA TRP A 183 12.25 -44.79 -24.67
C TRP A 183 13.14 -43.66 -25.20
N VAL A 184 14.41 -43.68 -24.83
CA VAL A 184 15.43 -42.62 -25.09
C VAL A 184 15.60 -42.30 -26.58
N TYR A 185 15.43 -43.28 -27.47
CA TYR A 185 15.59 -43.06 -28.91
C TYR A 185 14.32 -42.46 -29.59
N SER A 186 13.25 -42.21 -28.83
CA SER A 186 12.04 -41.67 -29.38
C SER A 186 12.16 -40.20 -29.83
N GLY A 187 13.10 -39.46 -29.23
CA GLY A 187 13.18 -38.00 -29.39
C GLY A 187 12.09 -37.23 -28.66
N LEU A 188 11.20 -37.92 -27.91
CA LEU A 188 10.06 -37.31 -27.20
C LEU A 188 10.38 -37.03 -25.71
N ALA A 189 11.53 -37.40 -25.22
CA ALA A 189 11.94 -37.07 -23.84
C ALA A 189 12.09 -35.56 -23.66
N GLU A 190 11.25 -34.98 -22.80
CA GLU A 190 11.27 -33.56 -22.44
C GLU A 190 11.60 -33.39 -20.96
N PRO A 191 12.87 -33.15 -20.57
CA PRO A 191 13.25 -32.97 -19.17
C PRO A 191 12.47 -31.82 -18.49
N GLY A 192 12.17 -30.74 -19.22
CA GLY A 192 11.37 -29.63 -18.73
C GLY A 192 9.92 -29.98 -18.40
N ARG A 193 9.33 -31.02 -19.03
CA ARG A 193 7.98 -31.46 -18.76
C ARG A 193 7.84 -32.14 -17.40
N VAL A 194 8.78 -33.01 -17.06
CA VAL A 194 8.82 -33.64 -15.73
C VAL A 194 8.91 -32.58 -14.63
N ALA A 195 9.74 -31.56 -14.83
CA ALA A 195 9.86 -30.45 -13.89
C ALA A 195 8.56 -29.62 -13.79
N ARG A 196 7.88 -29.38 -14.92
CA ARG A 196 6.57 -28.69 -14.91
C ARG A 196 5.51 -29.49 -14.14
N LEU A 197 5.45 -30.81 -14.36
CA LEU A 197 4.52 -31.69 -13.63
C LEU A 197 4.85 -31.75 -12.14
N ASP A 198 6.14 -31.74 -11.75
CA ASP A 198 6.57 -31.66 -10.37
C ASP A 198 6.11 -30.36 -9.70
N THR A 199 6.32 -29.25 -10.38
CA THR A 199 5.86 -27.95 -9.88
C THR A 199 4.33 -27.93 -9.69
N ARG A 200 3.60 -28.52 -10.64
CA ARG A 200 2.14 -28.62 -10.57
C ARG A 200 1.68 -29.55 -9.44
N LEU A 201 2.35 -30.68 -9.24
CA LEU A 201 2.10 -31.60 -8.14
C LEU A 201 2.25 -30.89 -6.79
N ARG A 202 3.40 -30.25 -6.58
CA ARG A 202 3.70 -29.52 -5.34
C ARG A 202 2.71 -28.37 -5.12
N ARG A 203 2.21 -27.73 -6.20
CA ARG A 203 1.17 -26.71 -6.11
C ARG A 203 -0.16 -27.27 -5.62
N LEU A 204 -0.58 -28.44 -6.11
CA LEU A 204 -1.80 -29.13 -5.63
C LEU A 204 -1.65 -29.59 -4.18
N GLU A 205 -0.52 -30.19 -3.81
CA GLU A 205 -0.23 -30.58 -2.43
C GLU A 205 -0.20 -29.39 -1.46
N SER A 206 0.18 -28.20 -1.94
CA SER A 206 0.24 -26.99 -1.14
C SER A 206 -1.13 -26.38 -0.83
N GLU A 207 -2.14 -26.64 -1.66
CA GLU A 207 -3.47 -25.99 -1.59
C GLU A 207 -4.19 -26.20 -0.25
N PRO A 208 -4.33 -27.43 0.30
CA PRO A 208 -5.02 -27.62 1.56
C PRO A 208 -4.27 -26.95 2.74
N VAL A 209 -2.93 -26.96 2.72
CA VAL A 209 -2.13 -26.30 3.77
C VAL A 209 -2.31 -24.78 3.70
N TRP A 210 -2.27 -24.22 2.50
CA TRP A 210 -2.50 -22.80 2.26
C TRP A 210 -3.91 -22.33 2.65
N ARG A 211 -4.93 -23.14 2.38
CA ARG A 211 -6.29 -22.83 2.84
C ARG A 211 -6.38 -22.88 4.37
N ARG A 212 -5.81 -23.89 4.97
CA ARG A 212 -5.85 -24.07 6.43
C ARG A 212 -5.31 -22.85 7.19
N THR A 213 -4.17 -22.27 6.74
CA THR A 213 -3.63 -21.08 7.40
C THR A 213 -4.58 -19.87 7.30
N ARG A 214 -5.29 -19.69 6.17
CA ARG A 214 -6.25 -18.61 5.98
C ARG A 214 -7.56 -18.81 6.73
N ASP A 215 -8.02 -20.04 6.82
CA ASP A 215 -9.21 -20.39 7.63
C ASP A 215 -8.96 -20.10 9.10
N LEU A 216 -7.80 -20.49 9.61
CA LEU A 216 -7.38 -20.23 11.00
C LEU A 216 -7.24 -18.71 11.27
N GLU A 217 -6.68 -17.96 10.35
CA GLU A 217 -6.60 -16.50 10.45
C GLU A 217 -8.00 -15.87 10.49
N THR A 218 -8.90 -16.33 9.63
CA THR A 218 -10.28 -15.84 9.57
C THR A 218 -11.03 -16.16 10.87
N GLU A 219 -10.84 -17.36 11.41
CA GLU A 219 -11.38 -17.76 12.70
C GLU A 219 -10.82 -16.90 13.84
N GLY A 220 -9.52 -16.63 13.82
CA GLY A 220 -8.87 -15.72 14.76
C GLY A 220 -9.45 -14.31 14.71
N LYS A 221 -9.62 -13.73 13.53
CA LYS A 221 -10.25 -12.40 13.35
C LYS A 221 -11.69 -12.37 13.86
N LYS A 222 -12.45 -13.43 13.63
CA LYS A 222 -13.81 -13.56 14.16
C LYS A 222 -13.81 -13.57 15.68
N LEU A 223 -12.91 -14.31 16.32
CA LEU A 223 -12.77 -14.36 17.77
C LEU A 223 -12.36 -13.00 18.37
N VAL A 224 -11.52 -12.21 17.67
CA VAL A 224 -11.22 -10.83 18.06
C VAL A 224 -12.50 -9.98 18.06
N ALA A 225 -13.31 -10.07 17.02
CA ALA A 225 -14.58 -9.34 16.92
C ALA A 225 -15.59 -9.75 18.01
N GLU A 226 -15.52 -11.00 18.50
CA GLU A 226 -16.33 -11.50 19.62
C GLU A 226 -15.74 -11.14 21.00
N GLY A 227 -14.59 -10.43 21.06
CA GLY A 227 -13.90 -10.09 22.31
C GLY A 227 -13.16 -11.26 22.97
N ARG A 228 -12.99 -12.40 22.29
CA ARG A 228 -12.34 -13.62 22.79
C ARG A 228 -10.86 -13.64 22.45
N HIS A 229 -10.12 -12.69 22.99
CA HIS A 229 -8.75 -12.38 22.57
C HIS A 229 -7.75 -13.53 22.82
N GLU A 230 -7.86 -14.26 23.92
CA GLU A 230 -6.98 -15.40 24.20
C GLU A 230 -7.19 -16.55 23.20
N ALA A 231 -8.45 -16.88 22.91
CA ALA A 231 -8.78 -17.87 21.88
C ALA A 231 -8.34 -17.43 20.48
N ALA A 232 -8.46 -16.14 20.19
CA ALA A 232 -7.97 -15.55 18.93
C ALA A 232 -6.45 -15.69 18.80
N ALA A 233 -5.71 -15.39 19.88
CA ALA A 233 -4.26 -15.53 19.90
C ALA A 233 -3.81 -16.98 19.65
N ALA A 234 -4.52 -17.96 20.20
CA ALA A 234 -4.27 -19.37 19.95
C ALA A 234 -4.48 -19.74 18.46
N LYS A 235 -5.51 -19.17 17.81
CA LYS A 235 -5.78 -19.39 16.38
C LYS A 235 -4.72 -18.74 15.48
N PHE A 236 -4.26 -17.55 15.82
CA PHE A 236 -3.15 -16.92 15.09
C PHE A 236 -1.83 -17.66 15.28
N GLU A 237 -1.57 -18.25 16.47
CA GLU A 237 -0.41 -19.11 16.69
C GLU A 237 -0.47 -20.37 15.82
N GLU A 238 -1.63 -21.07 15.84
CA GLU A 238 -1.85 -22.25 14.98
C GLU A 238 -1.67 -21.89 13.50
N SER A 239 -2.22 -20.76 13.05
CA SER A 239 -2.05 -20.25 11.68
C SER A 239 -0.59 -19.99 11.36
N LEU A 240 0.18 -19.40 12.28
CA LEU A 240 1.59 -19.09 12.12
C LEU A 240 2.45 -20.36 12.00
N GLU A 241 2.16 -21.39 12.80
CA GLU A 241 2.84 -22.68 12.70
C GLU A 241 2.59 -23.35 11.34
N VAL A 242 1.32 -23.35 10.88
CA VAL A 242 0.96 -23.89 9.55
C VAL A 242 1.62 -23.08 8.42
N GLU A 243 1.69 -21.74 8.54
CA GLU A 243 2.35 -20.89 7.56
C GLU A 243 3.86 -21.17 7.49
N ARG A 244 4.54 -21.34 8.61
CA ARG A 244 5.95 -21.72 8.65
C ARG A 244 6.21 -23.07 8.01
N ALA A 245 5.37 -24.06 8.30
CA ALA A 245 5.44 -25.38 7.67
C ALA A 245 5.19 -25.28 6.15
N PHE A 246 4.25 -24.45 5.71
CA PHE A 246 3.98 -24.16 4.31
C PHE A 246 5.20 -23.53 3.63
N LEU A 247 5.78 -22.48 4.20
CA LEU A 247 6.96 -21.80 3.66
C LEU A 247 8.18 -22.72 3.57
N ALA A 248 8.39 -23.59 4.55
CA ALA A 248 9.50 -24.54 4.55
C ALA A 248 9.42 -25.55 3.39
N ARG A 249 8.21 -25.91 2.94
CA ARG A 249 8.00 -26.97 1.94
C ARG A 249 7.61 -26.47 0.55
N TYR A 250 6.89 -25.36 0.44
CA TYR A 250 6.22 -24.96 -0.79
C TYR A 250 6.52 -23.52 -1.25
N ARG A 251 7.53 -22.88 -0.68
CA ARG A 251 7.88 -21.47 -0.96
C ARG A 251 8.13 -21.17 -2.44
N ASP A 252 8.68 -22.15 -3.17
CA ASP A 252 9.09 -22.04 -4.57
C ASP A 252 7.96 -22.30 -5.57
N VAL A 253 6.85 -22.86 -5.14
CA VAL A 253 5.74 -23.25 -6.05
C VAL A 253 4.52 -22.33 -5.98
N ARG A 254 4.50 -21.42 -5.02
CA ARG A 254 3.41 -20.45 -4.85
C ARG A 254 3.97 -19.09 -4.48
N ALA A 255 3.42 -18.04 -5.09
CA ALA A 255 3.73 -16.68 -4.66
C ALA A 255 3.34 -16.52 -3.18
N THR A 256 4.33 -16.27 -2.33
CA THR A 256 4.13 -16.02 -0.90
C THR A 256 3.91 -14.54 -0.69
N GLU A 257 2.98 -14.17 0.18
CA GLU A 257 2.89 -12.81 0.70
C GLU A 257 4.12 -12.59 1.59
N PHE A 258 4.97 -11.66 1.20
CA PHE A 258 6.33 -11.51 1.72
C PHE A 258 6.39 -11.23 3.23
N ASP A 259 5.35 -10.66 3.79
CA ASP A 259 5.21 -10.21 5.18
C ASP A 259 4.13 -10.95 5.98
N ARG A 260 3.58 -12.05 5.44
CA ARG A 260 2.47 -12.76 6.07
C ARG A 260 2.81 -13.34 7.45
N GLU A 261 4.01 -13.90 7.61
CA GLU A 261 4.46 -14.40 8.91
C GLU A 261 4.54 -13.26 9.95
N ASP A 262 5.02 -12.09 9.52
CA ASP A 262 5.07 -10.90 10.36
C ASP A 262 3.65 -10.41 10.71
N GLN A 263 2.73 -10.38 9.74
CA GLN A 263 1.33 -10.00 9.97
C GLN A 263 0.63 -10.93 10.97
N LEU A 264 0.77 -12.25 10.83
CA LEU A 264 0.23 -13.22 11.77
C LEU A 264 0.84 -13.07 13.18
N THR A 265 2.13 -12.78 13.25
CA THR A 265 2.82 -12.50 14.51
C THR A 265 2.25 -11.25 15.18
N ILE A 266 2.05 -10.17 14.42
CA ILE A 266 1.43 -8.94 14.92
C ILE A 266 0.00 -9.19 15.41
N GLN A 267 -0.81 -9.93 14.66
CA GLN A 267 -2.19 -10.26 15.03
C GLN A 267 -2.24 -11.07 16.33
N ARG A 268 -1.38 -12.10 16.47
CA ARG A 268 -1.24 -12.90 17.67
C ARG A 268 -0.86 -12.06 18.88
N ASP A 269 0.20 -11.27 18.75
CA ASP A 269 0.72 -10.45 19.85
C ASP A 269 -0.26 -9.34 20.24
N THR A 270 -0.99 -8.78 19.25
CA THR A 270 -2.07 -7.82 19.50
C THR A 270 -3.21 -8.45 20.30
N ALA A 271 -3.63 -9.66 19.92
CA ALA A 271 -4.66 -10.37 20.66
C ALA A 271 -4.19 -10.70 22.10
N ARG A 272 -2.95 -11.15 22.29
CA ARG A 272 -2.37 -11.44 23.62
C ARG A 272 -2.26 -10.21 24.51
N SER A 273 -1.95 -9.05 23.93
CA SER A 273 -1.75 -7.80 24.67
C SER A 273 -3.04 -7.03 24.96
N PHE A 274 -4.17 -7.44 24.39
CA PHE A 274 -5.44 -6.72 24.54
C PHE A 274 -5.91 -6.58 26.00
N PRO A 275 -5.85 -7.62 26.86
CA PRO A 275 -6.25 -7.48 28.27
C PRO A 275 -5.38 -6.47 29.02
N ASP A 276 -4.07 -6.44 28.77
CA ASP A 276 -3.16 -5.49 29.40
C ASP A 276 -3.45 -4.05 28.91
N SER A 277 -3.72 -3.87 27.62
CA SER A 277 -4.12 -2.57 27.09
C SER A 277 -5.45 -2.08 27.67
N ALA A 278 -6.44 -2.95 27.81
CA ALA A 278 -7.72 -2.62 28.42
C ALA A 278 -7.58 -2.22 29.90
N ALA A 279 -6.70 -2.89 30.64
CA ALA A 279 -6.38 -2.52 32.01
C ALA A 279 -5.69 -1.16 32.12
N VAL A 280 -4.80 -0.80 31.17
CA VAL A 280 -4.22 0.54 31.08
C VAL A 280 -5.32 1.57 30.79
N ASP A 281 -6.25 1.30 29.88
CA ASP A 281 -7.37 2.20 29.56
C ASP A 281 -8.26 2.47 30.78
N GLU A 282 -8.46 1.47 31.61
CA GLU A 282 -9.20 1.64 32.87
C GLU A 282 -8.45 2.55 33.85
N LEU A 283 -7.14 2.35 34.02
CA LEU A 283 -6.32 3.22 34.86
C LEU A 283 -6.31 4.67 34.34
N VAL A 284 -6.25 4.86 33.03
CA VAL A 284 -6.34 6.18 32.39
C VAL A 284 -7.68 6.85 32.69
N ARG A 285 -8.80 6.11 32.63
CA ARG A 285 -10.13 6.65 32.98
C ARG A 285 -10.18 7.07 34.44
N GLN A 286 -9.67 6.23 35.35
CA GLN A 286 -9.64 6.51 36.79
C GLN A 286 -8.79 7.74 37.10
N ALA A 287 -7.58 7.84 36.56
CA ALA A 287 -6.71 8.98 36.77
C ALA A 287 -7.32 10.27 36.22
N SER A 288 -7.90 10.22 35.02
CA SER A 288 -8.58 11.37 34.40
C SER A 288 -9.79 11.85 35.20
N ALA A 289 -10.57 10.93 35.79
CA ALA A 289 -11.70 11.28 36.65
C ALA A 289 -11.23 11.96 37.97
N LEU A 290 -10.11 11.53 38.51
CA LEU A 290 -9.49 12.18 39.68
C LEU A 290 -9.01 13.60 39.34
N GLU A 291 -8.37 13.81 38.20
CA GLU A 291 -7.96 15.14 37.72
C GLU A 291 -9.17 16.07 37.52
N GLN A 292 -10.23 15.60 36.86
CA GLN A 292 -11.47 16.38 36.65
C GLN A 292 -12.14 16.80 37.95
N SER A 293 -12.01 15.99 39.00
CA SER A 293 -12.53 16.32 40.32
C SER A 293 -11.55 17.12 41.20
N GLY A 294 -10.43 17.59 40.63
CA GLY A 294 -9.40 18.37 41.32
C GLY A 294 -8.51 17.56 42.28
N ARG A 295 -8.63 16.23 42.27
CA ARG A 295 -7.88 15.32 43.18
C ARG A 295 -6.56 14.88 42.55
N TRP A 296 -5.71 15.84 42.21
CA TRP A 296 -4.46 15.62 41.46
C TRP A 296 -3.46 14.69 42.20
N GLU A 297 -3.31 14.87 43.51
CA GLU A 297 -2.41 14.03 44.33
C GLU A 297 -2.83 12.53 44.27
N GLN A 298 -4.13 12.26 44.22
CA GLN A 298 -4.64 10.90 44.11
C GLN A 298 -4.50 10.34 42.66
N ALA A 299 -4.44 11.18 41.65
CA ALA A 299 -4.22 10.77 40.28
C ALA A 299 -2.79 10.30 40.01
N VAL A 300 -1.79 10.87 40.72
CA VAL A 300 -0.36 10.53 40.53
C VAL A 300 -0.07 9.03 40.60
N PRO A 301 -0.41 8.31 41.68
CA PRO A 301 -0.13 6.87 41.75
C PRO A 301 -0.89 6.05 40.69
N VAL A 302 -2.06 6.51 40.25
CA VAL A 302 -2.85 5.82 39.21
C VAL A 302 -2.18 5.99 37.84
N TRP A 303 -1.69 7.18 37.51
CA TRP A 303 -0.88 7.41 36.33
C TRP A 303 0.40 6.59 36.34
N ALA A 304 1.11 6.51 37.46
CA ALA A 304 2.32 5.70 37.58
C ALA A 304 2.04 4.21 37.31
N GLN A 305 0.92 3.68 37.82
CA GLN A 305 0.48 2.30 37.51
C GLN A 305 0.18 2.13 36.02
N ALA A 306 -0.50 3.10 35.38
CA ALA A 306 -0.79 3.05 33.95
C ALA A 306 0.49 3.01 33.11
N VAL A 307 1.48 3.86 33.43
CA VAL A 307 2.78 3.90 32.76
C VAL A 307 3.52 2.58 32.93
N THR A 308 3.65 2.08 34.15
CA THR A 308 4.35 0.81 34.43
C THR A 308 3.72 -0.33 33.66
N ARG A 309 2.40 -0.46 33.72
CA ARG A 309 1.68 -1.56 33.04
C ARG A 309 1.78 -1.47 31.53
N PHE A 310 1.79 -0.26 30.96
CA PHE A 310 2.00 -0.10 29.53
C PHE A 310 3.44 -0.41 29.10
N GLN A 311 4.44 -0.07 29.90
CA GLN A 311 5.84 -0.44 29.66
C GLN A 311 6.06 -1.95 29.73
N GLU A 312 5.36 -2.63 30.64
CA GLU A 312 5.34 -4.10 30.66
C GLU A 312 4.74 -4.68 29.37
N LEU A 313 3.64 -4.10 28.84
CA LEU A 313 3.04 -4.50 27.57
C LEU A 313 4.04 -4.32 26.41
N LEU A 314 4.74 -3.18 26.32
CA LEU A 314 5.77 -2.92 25.32
C LEU A 314 6.90 -3.97 25.36
N THR A 315 7.25 -4.42 26.57
CA THR A 315 8.34 -5.39 26.78
C THR A 315 7.89 -6.81 26.43
N ARG A 316 6.67 -7.22 26.84
CA ARG A 316 6.15 -8.57 26.61
C ARG A 316 5.70 -8.79 25.17
N HIS A 317 5.14 -7.75 24.55
CA HIS A 317 4.53 -7.83 23.22
C HIS A 317 5.02 -6.75 22.26
N PRO A 318 6.34 -6.71 21.97
CA PRO A 318 6.94 -5.62 21.19
C PRO A 318 6.44 -5.54 19.74
N ARG A 319 5.83 -6.62 19.22
CA ARG A 319 5.25 -6.68 17.87
C ARG A 319 3.73 -6.41 17.84
N SER A 320 3.10 -6.22 18.99
CA SER A 320 1.69 -5.87 19.06
C SER A 320 1.41 -4.52 18.39
N ALA A 321 0.30 -4.43 17.66
CA ALA A 321 -0.18 -3.15 17.14
C ALA A 321 -0.59 -2.16 18.26
N LEU A 322 -0.83 -2.66 19.50
CA LEU A 322 -1.12 -1.85 20.68
C LEU A 322 0.16 -1.34 21.38
N ALA A 323 1.35 -1.83 20.98
CA ALA A 323 2.64 -1.44 21.54
C ALA A 323 3.13 -0.12 20.92
N ASP A 324 2.37 0.95 21.11
CA ASP A 324 2.68 2.27 20.56
C ASP A 324 3.54 3.09 21.52
N ARG A 325 4.78 3.39 21.13
CA ARG A 325 5.70 4.23 21.89
C ARG A 325 5.24 5.69 22.00
N SER A 326 4.35 6.14 21.12
CA SER A 326 3.76 7.48 21.24
C SER A 326 2.82 7.56 22.43
N ARG A 327 2.07 6.48 22.65
CA ARG A 327 1.20 6.32 23.81
C ARG A 327 1.99 6.24 25.12
N ASP A 328 3.12 5.53 25.18
CA ASP A 328 4.00 5.50 26.33
C ASP A 328 4.47 6.90 26.74
N ARG A 329 4.93 7.68 25.74
CA ARG A 329 5.33 9.07 25.97
C ARG A 329 4.18 9.93 26.49
N GLU A 330 2.97 9.75 25.97
CA GLU A 330 1.79 10.50 26.40
C GLU A 330 1.37 10.11 27.84
N LEU A 331 1.34 8.82 28.17
CA LEU A 331 1.06 8.36 29.54
C LEU A 331 2.08 8.91 30.54
N THR A 332 3.37 8.84 30.19
CA THR A 332 4.47 9.39 31.01
C THR A 332 4.30 10.89 31.18
N ARG A 333 4.00 11.63 30.10
CA ARG A 333 3.74 13.07 30.15
C ARG A 333 2.57 13.41 31.06
N ARG A 334 1.46 12.66 30.99
CA ARG A 334 0.29 12.85 31.85
C ARG A 334 0.62 12.59 33.32
N GLY A 335 1.38 11.53 33.62
CA GLY A 335 1.88 11.28 34.97
C GLY A 335 2.75 12.41 35.52
N HIS A 336 3.67 12.92 34.71
CA HIS A 336 4.51 14.07 35.07
C HIS A 336 3.68 15.35 35.29
N LEU A 337 2.66 15.60 34.44
CA LEU A 337 1.76 16.75 34.63
C LEU A 337 0.98 16.65 35.93
N ALA A 338 0.49 15.47 36.29
CA ALA A 338 -0.20 15.28 37.58
C ALA A 338 0.73 15.57 38.76
N GLN A 339 2.00 15.12 38.72
CA GLN A 339 3.00 15.41 39.75
C GLN A 339 3.37 16.87 39.82
N ALA A 340 3.54 17.53 38.68
CA ALA A 340 3.94 18.93 38.59
C ALA A 340 2.74 19.90 38.71
N HIS A 341 1.53 19.43 38.88
CA HIS A 341 0.31 20.25 38.81
C HIS A 341 0.37 21.55 39.62
N PRO A 342 0.78 21.58 40.89
CA PRO A 342 0.85 22.83 41.66
C PRO A 342 1.79 23.87 41.04
N GLN A 343 2.95 23.42 40.52
CA GLN A 343 3.93 24.29 39.84
C GLN A 343 3.43 24.76 38.48
N VAL A 344 2.73 23.88 37.71
CA VAL A 344 2.10 24.23 36.45
C VAL A 344 1.08 25.35 36.66
N VAL A 345 0.18 25.23 37.62
CA VAL A 345 -0.80 26.26 37.97
C VAL A 345 -0.11 27.59 38.36
N ALA A 346 0.99 27.54 39.07
CA ALA A 346 1.78 28.75 39.42
C ALA A 346 2.30 29.44 38.15
N VAL A 347 2.84 28.69 37.19
CA VAL A 347 3.31 29.25 35.90
C VAL A 347 2.14 29.82 35.09
N GLU A 348 1.00 29.13 35.01
CA GLU A 348 -0.20 29.63 34.36
C GLU A 348 -0.69 30.97 34.95
N GLN A 349 -0.62 31.11 36.29
CA GLN A 349 -0.94 32.37 36.98
C GLN A 349 0.06 33.48 36.66
N GLN A 350 1.36 33.16 36.56
CA GLN A 350 2.38 34.12 36.13
C GLN A 350 2.11 34.60 34.69
N VAL A 351 1.81 33.67 33.76
CA VAL A 351 1.50 34.01 32.38
C VAL A 351 0.19 34.82 32.29
N ALA A 352 -0.84 34.48 33.06
CA ALA A 352 -2.05 35.29 33.15
C ALA A 352 -1.78 36.73 33.67
N THR A 353 -0.86 36.86 34.61
CA THR A 353 -0.43 38.17 35.09
C THR A 353 0.36 38.93 34.03
N MET A 354 1.30 38.29 33.35
CA MET A 354 2.02 38.85 32.20
C MET A 354 1.05 39.38 31.12
N ARG A 355 0.03 38.59 30.71
CA ARG A 355 -0.99 39.01 29.73
C ARG A 355 -1.73 40.27 30.20
N ARG A 356 -2.15 40.32 31.47
CA ARG A 356 -2.83 41.51 32.02
C ARG A 356 -1.92 42.75 32.01
N GLN A 357 -0.66 42.59 32.35
CA GLN A 357 0.33 43.69 32.34
C GLN A 357 0.61 44.16 30.91
N LEU A 358 0.69 43.25 29.91
CA LEU A 358 0.76 43.65 28.50
C LEU A 358 -0.48 44.39 28.05
N ALA A 359 -1.68 43.92 28.43
CA ALA A 359 -2.93 44.56 28.10
C ALA A 359 -3.03 46.00 28.66
N THR A 360 -2.46 46.21 29.83
CA THR A 360 -2.40 47.53 30.48
C THR A 360 -1.13 48.35 30.18
N ARG A 361 -0.27 47.84 29.27
CA ARG A 361 0.98 48.47 28.82
C ARG A 361 2.03 48.64 29.93
N GLN A 362 1.98 47.82 30.96
CA GLN A 362 3.04 47.64 31.95
C GLN A 362 4.10 46.69 31.37
N VAL A 363 4.79 47.14 30.34
CA VAL A 363 5.63 46.25 29.49
C VAL A 363 6.85 45.72 30.28
N ALA A 364 7.51 46.54 31.07
CA ALA A 364 8.66 46.14 31.83
C ALA A 364 8.35 45.04 32.87
N GLU A 365 7.24 45.18 33.58
CA GLU A 365 6.74 44.22 34.56
C GLU A 365 6.33 42.90 33.86
N ALA A 366 5.64 42.99 32.72
CA ALA A 366 5.25 41.84 31.94
C ALA A 366 6.48 41.04 31.46
N LEU A 367 7.51 41.72 30.98
CA LEU A 367 8.76 41.07 30.57
C LEU A 367 9.44 40.37 31.73
N GLY A 368 9.40 40.96 32.93
CA GLY A 368 9.89 40.31 34.15
C GLY A 368 9.14 39.01 34.46
N GLN A 369 7.82 39.02 34.34
CA GLN A 369 6.99 37.79 34.50
C GLN A 369 7.31 36.75 33.43
N ALA A 370 7.50 37.16 32.17
CA ALA A 370 7.86 36.26 31.08
C ALA A 370 9.17 35.53 31.33
N VAL A 371 10.23 36.27 31.77
CA VAL A 371 11.53 35.68 32.07
C VAL A 371 11.45 34.71 33.26
N ALA A 372 10.67 35.04 34.30
CA ALA A 372 10.45 34.16 35.43
C ALA A 372 9.69 32.89 35.01
N ALA A 373 8.63 33.03 34.22
CA ALA A 373 7.86 31.91 33.68
C ALA A 373 8.73 31.02 32.79
N ALA A 374 9.58 31.59 31.92
CA ALA A 374 10.50 30.84 31.06
C ALA A 374 11.50 30.01 31.88
N SER A 375 12.02 30.57 32.96
CA SER A 375 12.94 29.87 33.84
C SER A 375 12.27 28.71 34.56
N GLU A 376 11.04 28.90 35.03
CA GLU A 376 10.26 27.86 35.71
C GLU A 376 9.82 26.75 34.73
N LEU A 377 9.37 27.10 33.52
CA LEU A 377 9.06 26.13 32.47
C LEU A 377 10.27 25.25 32.12
N ARG A 378 11.46 25.84 32.06
CA ARG A 378 12.70 25.10 31.82
C ARG A 378 12.97 24.13 32.96
N ARG A 379 12.95 24.61 34.22
CA ARG A 379 13.16 23.81 35.43
C ARG A 379 12.17 22.63 35.50
N LEU A 380 10.89 22.90 35.23
CA LEU A 380 9.84 21.86 35.21
C LEU A 380 10.07 20.83 34.11
N ASN A 381 10.49 21.27 32.93
CA ASN A 381 10.75 20.34 31.84
C ASN A 381 12.03 19.50 32.02
N GLU A 382 13.00 19.99 32.80
CA GLU A 382 14.16 19.24 33.24
C GLU A 382 13.79 18.19 34.33
N ALA A 383 12.96 18.58 35.29
CA ALA A 383 12.49 17.68 36.35
C ALA A 383 11.47 16.63 35.82
N TYR A 384 10.64 17.03 34.88
CA TYR A 384 9.54 16.22 34.29
C TYR A 384 9.61 16.29 32.78
N PRO A 385 10.47 15.53 32.14
CA PRO A 385 10.68 15.61 30.69
C PRO A 385 9.40 15.44 29.89
N GLY A 386 9.17 16.38 28.94
CA GLY A 386 8.06 16.30 27.98
C GLY A 386 6.75 16.92 28.42
N ILE A 387 6.62 17.50 29.63
CA ILE A 387 5.36 18.16 30.05
C ILE A 387 5.07 19.43 29.25
N PHE A 388 6.14 20.16 28.86
CA PHE A 388 6.04 21.33 27.98
C PHE A 388 6.85 21.09 26.68
N PRO A 389 6.32 20.35 25.72
CA PRO A 389 7.00 20.17 24.43
C PRO A 389 7.12 21.51 23.68
N PRO A 390 8.00 21.64 22.68
CA PRO A 390 8.19 22.90 21.94
C PRO A 390 6.94 23.46 21.27
N ASN A 391 5.96 22.62 20.99
CA ASN A 391 4.68 22.99 20.39
C ASN A 391 3.59 23.33 21.43
N GLU A 392 3.89 23.29 22.72
CA GLU A 392 2.94 23.68 23.77
C GLU A 392 2.63 25.18 23.69
N PRO A 393 1.36 25.60 23.58
CA PRO A 393 1.00 27.01 23.39
C PRO A 393 1.54 27.93 24.49
N LEU A 394 1.48 27.50 25.75
CA LEU A 394 1.98 28.27 26.88
C LEU A 394 3.50 28.57 26.77
N ARG A 395 4.27 27.56 26.43
CA ARG A 395 5.69 27.67 26.19
C ARG A 395 6.02 28.57 25.01
N GLN A 396 5.33 28.37 23.88
CA GLN A 396 5.51 29.20 22.68
C GLN A 396 5.24 30.69 22.95
N GLU A 397 4.20 31.00 23.71
CA GLU A 397 3.88 32.37 24.09
C GLU A 397 4.99 32.99 24.95
N VAL A 398 5.42 32.29 25.99
CA VAL A 398 6.47 32.79 26.93
C VAL A 398 7.80 32.95 26.17
N ASP A 399 8.21 31.95 25.39
CA ASP A 399 9.45 31.99 24.61
C ASP A 399 9.41 33.17 23.61
N PHE A 400 8.27 33.36 22.88
CA PHE A 400 8.08 34.48 21.97
C PHE A 400 8.23 35.85 22.66
N ILE A 401 7.63 36.05 23.84
CA ILE A 401 7.70 37.31 24.55
C ILE A 401 9.15 37.57 25.01
N VAL A 402 9.83 36.56 25.53
CA VAL A 402 11.25 36.67 25.97
C VAL A 402 12.18 36.96 24.79
N GLU A 403 12.00 36.27 23.67
CA GLU A 403 12.85 36.48 22.48
C GLU A 403 12.64 37.84 21.82
N ARG A 404 11.44 38.41 21.92
CA ARG A 404 11.06 39.69 21.28
C ARG A 404 11.02 40.87 22.21
N GLN A 405 11.53 40.78 23.43
CA GLN A 405 11.40 41.82 24.46
C GLN A 405 11.78 43.23 24.00
N SER A 406 12.93 43.42 23.33
CA SER A 406 13.36 44.73 22.80
C SER A 406 12.45 45.26 21.72
N THR A 407 12.05 44.36 20.80
CA THR A 407 11.08 44.66 19.72
C THR A 407 9.74 45.11 20.28
N LEU A 408 9.19 44.40 21.29
CA LEU A 408 7.89 44.69 21.87
C LEU A 408 7.89 46.03 22.59
N THR A 409 8.95 46.35 23.32
CA THR A 409 9.09 47.65 24.00
C THR A 409 8.97 48.83 23.02
N ALA A 410 9.57 48.72 21.84
CA ALA A 410 9.52 49.77 20.82
C ALA A 410 8.18 49.76 20.02
N LEU A 411 7.62 48.60 19.79
CA LEU A 411 6.52 48.37 18.85
C LEU A 411 5.13 48.71 19.48
N LEU A 412 4.89 48.30 20.71
CA LEU A 412 3.57 48.40 21.35
C LEU A 412 2.99 49.82 21.35
N PRO A 413 3.78 50.89 21.71
CA PRO A 413 3.27 52.27 21.66
C PRO A 413 2.88 52.70 20.23
N THR A 414 3.53 52.15 19.20
CA THR A 414 3.25 52.48 17.81
C THR A 414 1.95 51.82 17.35
N ILE A 415 1.76 50.55 17.69
CA ILE A 415 0.51 49.83 17.36
C ILE A 415 -0.68 50.48 18.04
N ASP A 416 -0.58 50.86 19.30
CA ASP A 416 -1.69 51.54 20.03
C ASP A 416 -2.18 52.79 19.33
N ARG A 417 -1.30 53.60 18.75
CA ARG A 417 -1.63 54.78 17.98
C ARG A 417 -2.32 54.50 16.64
N GLN A 418 -2.12 53.29 16.13
CA GLN A 418 -2.68 52.83 14.86
C GLN A 418 -4.01 52.07 15.03
N LEU A 419 -4.38 51.71 16.24
CA LEU A 419 -5.63 51.04 16.57
C LEU A 419 -6.78 52.05 16.73
N THR A 420 -7.72 52.02 15.82
CA THR A 420 -8.88 52.91 15.78
C THR A 420 -10.16 52.15 16.16
N PRO A 421 -11.02 52.67 17.03
CA PRO A 421 -12.31 52.05 17.36
C PRO A 421 -13.17 51.82 16.12
N LEU A 422 -13.78 50.65 16.01
CA LEU A 422 -14.65 50.30 14.90
C LEU A 422 -15.98 51.06 15.03
N PRO A 423 -16.46 51.77 14.00
CA PRO A 423 -17.73 52.47 14.03
C PRO A 423 -18.88 51.53 14.45
N GLY A 424 -19.68 51.98 15.45
CA GLY A 424 -20.80 51.21 15.99
C GLY A 424 -20.40 49.99 16.87
N ALA A 425 -19.11 49.77 17.12
CA ALA A 425 -18.61 48.75 18.03
C ALA A 425 -17.28 49.20 18.68
N PRO A 426 -17.27 50.24 19.53
CA PRO A 426 -16.05 50.90 20.01
C PRO A 426 -15.13 49.98 20.89
N ALA A 427 -15.65 48.88 21.40
CA ALA A 427 -14.86 47.88 22.08
C ALA A 427 -13.90 47.11 21.13
N LEU A 428 -14.24 47.05 19.85
CA LEU A 428 -13.41 46.47 18.81
C LEU A 428 -12.49 47.55 18.21
N ARG A 429 -11.21 47.30 18.13
CA ARG A 429 -10.25 48.23 17.52
C ARG A 429 -9.61 47.60 16.30
N LEU A 430 -9.80 48.24 15.16
CA LEU A 430 -9.22 47.83 13.88
C LEU A 430 -7.94 48.62 13.63
N LEU A 431 -6.90 47.95 13.11
CA LEU A 431 -5.71 48.66 12.65
C LEU A 431 -6.11 49.62 11.53
N ASN A 432 -5.79 50.91 11.66
CA ASN A 432 -6.26 51.92 10.74
C ASN A 432 -5.62 51.91 9.34
N ARG A 433 -4.72 50.97 9.12
CA ARG A 433 -4.00 50.67 7.85
C ARG A 433 -3.76 49.19 7.74
N GLU A 434 -3.25 48.73 6.63
CA GLU A 434 -2.78 47.34 6.46
C GLU A 434 -1.57 47.06 7.36
N VAL A 435 -1.34 45.80 7.70
CA VAL A 435 -0.09 45.36 8.35
C VAL A 435 1.08 45.65 7.41
N SER A 436 2.02 46.52 7.85
CA SER A 436 3.22 46.78 7.07
C SER A 436 4.23 45.62 7.09
N GLN A 437 5.11 45.55 6.08
CA GLN A 437 6.20 44.56 6.00
C GLN A 437 7.10 44.65 7.23
N GLY A 438 7.44 45.87 7.68
CA GLY A 438 8.25 46.08 8.88
C GLY A 438 7.58 45.52 10.14
N LEU A 439 6.29 45.77 10.32
CA LEU A 439 5.52 45.23 11.45
C LEU A 439 5.43 43.71 11.39
N TYR A 440 5.18 43.14 10.20
CA TYR A 440 5.12 41.70 10.02
C TYR A 440 6.47 41.04 10.34
N ALA A 441 7.56 41.57 9.76
CA ALA A 441 8.91 41.04 9.98
C ALA A 441 9.37 41.14 11.45
N ALA A 442 8.99 42.20 12.13
CA ALA A 442 9.33 42.41 13.55
C ALA A 442 8.74 41.31 14.46
N LEU A 443 7.54 40.84 14.17
CA LEU A 443 6.86 39.79 14.96
C LEU A 443 7.15 38.37 14.44
N VAL A 444 7.10 38.15 13.14
CA VAL A 444 7.26 36.80 12.54
C VAL A 444 8.72 36.43 12.34
N GLY A 445 9.61 37.42 12.16
CA GLY A 445 11.02 37.20 11.92
C GLY A 445 11.40 36.98 10.44
N ALA A 446 10.43 37.14 9.50
CA ALA A 446 10.64 37.00 8.07
C ALA A 446 9.69 37.95 7.32
N ASN A 447 10.07 38.37 6.12
CA ASN A 447 9.22 39.15 5.22
C ASN A 447 8.96 38.35 3.92
N PRO A 448 7.72 37.85 3.68
CA PRO A 448 7.40 37.05 2.51
C PRO A 448 7.09 37.87 1.26
N SER A 449 7.02 39.22 1.39
CA SER A 449 6.55 40.12 0.33
C SER A 449 7.41 40.04 -0.93
N ALA A 450 6.77 40.16 -2.06
CA ALA A 450 7.43 40.06 -3.37
C ALA A 450 8.48 41.17 -3.58
N GLN A 451 8.26 42.36 -3.02
CA GLN A 451 9.22 43.45 -3.01
C GLN A 451 9.48 43.89 -1.55
N GLN A 452 10.73 43.89 -1.12
CA GLN A 452 11.13 44.25 0.23
C GLN A 452 11.13 45.78 0.44
N ARG A 453 10.06 46.29 1.09
CA ARG A 453 9.85 47.72 1.40
C ARG A 453 9.12 47.85 2.72
N GLU A 454 9.84 48.10 3.81
CA GLU A 454 9.31 48.07 5.19
C GLU A 454 8.00 48.84 5.40
N GLY A 455 7.84 50.00 4.77
CA GLY A 455 6.64 50.83 4.88
C GLY A 455 5.45 50.40 4.03
N HIS A 456 5.60 49.43 3.14
CA HIS A 456 4.51 48.91 2.30
C HIS A 456 3.69 47.84 3.04
N PRO A 457 2.45 47.55 2.60
CA PRO A 457 1.70 46.44 3.15
C PRO A 457 2.46 45.14 2.94
N VAL A 458 2.37 44.23 3.93
CA VAL A 458 2.86 42.88 3.72
C VAL A 458 1.98 42.19 2.68
N ASP A 459 2.60 41.55 1.71
CA ASP A 459 1.96 40.82 0.63
C ASP A 459 2.50 39.39 0.52
N SER A 460 1.93 38.59 -0.37
CA SER A 460 2.34 37.18 -0.57
C SER A 460 2.20 36.32 0.69
N VAL A 461 1.23 36.65 1.53
CA VAL A 461 0.86 35.97 2.79
C VAL A 461 -0.38 35.15 2.58
N SER A 462 -0.37 33.88 2.94
CA SER A 462 -1.55 33.01 2.98
C SER A 462 -2.40 33.29 4.23
N HIS A 463 -3.69 32.87 4.20
CA HIS A 463 -4.58 33.04 5.36
C HIS A 463 -4.04 32.43 6.66
N PRO A 464 -3.47 31.20 6.71
CA PRO A 464 -2.86 30.66 7.93
C PRO A 464 -1.65 31.47 8.43
N GLU A 465 -0.88 32.08 7.54
CA GLU A 465 0.24 32.96 7.93
C GLU A 465 -0.28 34.28 8.52
N ALA A 466 -1.35 34.83 8.01
CA ALA A 466 -2.02 36.00 8.59
C ALA A 466 -2.62 35.67 9.96
N GLU A 467 -3.25 34.50 10.14
CA GLU A 467 -3.73 34.04 11.45
C GLU A 467 -2.59 33.82 12.45
N LYS A 468 -1.45 33.27 11.99
CA LYS A 468 -0.24 33.16 12.82
C LYS A 468 0.23 34.53 13.32
N PHE A 469 0.27 35.50 12.43
CA PHE A 469 0.60 36.89 12.82
C PHE A 469 -0.38 37.42 13.86
N CYS A 470 -1.70 37.24 13.67
CA CYS A 470 -2.72 37.65 14.64
C CYS A 470 -2.47 37.02 16.02
N ARG A 471 -2.14 35.74 16.08
CA ARG A 471 -1.84 35.05 17.33
C ARG A 471 -0.59 35.64 18.02
N LEU A 472 0.50 35.85 17.28
CA LEU A 472 1.73 36.45 17.83
C LEU A 472 1.49 37.88 18.36
N LEU A 473 0.76 38.68 17.61
CA LEU A 473 0.39 40.03 18.04
C LEU A 473 -0.57 39.98 19.25
N GLY A 474 -1.45 38.99 19.31
CA GLY A 474 -2.32 38.76 20.46
C GLY A 474 -1.53 38.50 21.74
N TRP A 475 -0.47 37.70 21.67
CA TRP A 475 0.45 37.48 22.76
C TRP A 475 1.15 38.78 23.16
N ALA A 476 1.66 39.55 22.20
CA ALA A 476 2.35 40.83 22.44
C ALA A 476 1.42 41.88 23.08
N LEU A 477 0.17 41.90 22.74
CA LEU A 477 -0.82 42.88 23.26
C LEU A 477 -1.50 42.43 24.56
N GLY A 478 -1.38 41.15 24.91
CA GLY A 478 -2.15 40.54 26.00
C GLY A 478 -3.66 40.55 25.71
N ALA A 479 -4.06 40.53 24.44
CA ALA A 479 -5.44 40.72 24.00
C ALA A 479 -5.75 39.70 22.88
N LYS A 480 -7.04 39.49 22.61
CA LYS A 480 -7.44 38.64 21.48
C LYS A 480 -7.34 39.45 20.19
N VAL A 481 -6.53 38.98 19.25
CA VAL A 481 -6.33 39.54 17.92
C VAL A 481 -6.75 38.55 16.87
N ARG A 482 -7.47 38.99 15.87
CA ARG A 482 -7.92 38.18 14.74
C ARG A 482 -8.00 38.98 13.44
N LEU A 483 -8.19 38.29 12.34
CA LEU A 483 -8.59 38.93 11.10
C LEU A 483 -10.01 39.52 11.26
N PRO A 484 -10.32 40.67 10.65
CA PRO A 484 -11.67 41.25 10.62
C PRO A 484 -12.56 40.41 9.70
N THR A 485 -13.86 40.43 9.91
CA THR A 485 -14.85 39.92 8.96
C THR A 485 -15.07 40.93 7.81
N VAL A 486 -15.61 40.47 6.68
CA VAL A 486 -16.01 41.35 5.57
C VAL A 486 -16.95 42.47 6.05
N ALA A 487 -17.90 42.12 6.94
CA ALA A 487 -18.85 43.10 7.49
C ALA A 487 -18.17 44.16 8.39
N GLU A 488 -17.10 43.80 9.12
CA GLU A 488 -16.34 44.74 9.94
C GLU A 488 -15.52 45.68 9.07
N LEU A 489 -14.88 45.18 8.01
CA LEU A 489 -14.15 45.99 7.04
C LEU A 489 -15.10 46.95 6.29
N ALA A 490 -16.23 46.45 5.82
CA ALA A 490 -17.25 47.29 5.16
C ALA A 490 -17.78 48.38 6.10
N ARG A 491 -17.98 48.05 7.39
CA ARG A 491 -18.38 49.03 8.40
C ARG A 491 -17.32 50.11 8.62
N ALA A 492 -16.04 49.72 8.65
CA ALA A 492 -14.91 50.65 8.76
C ALA A 492 -14.80 51.55 7.52
N ALA A 493 -15.07 51.00 6.32
CA ALA A 493 -15.07 51.76 5.06
C ALA A 493 -16.15 52.85 5.00
N GLY A 494 -17.30 52.63 5.67
CA GLY A 494 -18.37 53.60 5.74
C GLY A 494 -19.23 53.67 4.45
N ASP A 495 -19.51 54.89 3.95
CA ASP A 495 -20.30 55.06 2.73
C ASP A 495 -19.48 54.69 1.46
N VAL A 496 -19.85 53.59 0.84
CA VAL A 496 -19.27 53.09 -0.40
C VAL A 496 -20.22 53.20 -1.59
N SER A 497 -21.26 54.02 -1.48
CA SER A 497 -22.23 54.27 -2.57
C SER A 497 -21.60 54.92 -3.81
N ARG A 498 -20.40 55.44 -3.67
CA ARG A 498 -19.60 56.04 -4.73
C ARG A 498 -18.22 55.41 -4.77
N ALA A 499 -17.61 55.35 -5.95
CA ALA A 499 -16.22 54.95 -6.08
C ALA A 499 -15.31 55.89 -5.25
N PRO A 500 -14.25 55.36 -4.59
CA PRO A 500 -13.29 56.18 -3.86
C PRO A 500 -12.58 57.16 -4.77
N SER A 501 -12.28 58.37 -4.25
CA SER A 501 -11.45 59.31 -4.99
C SER A 501 -9.98 58.80 -5.10
N ALA A 502 -9.24 59.30 -6.10
CA ALA A 502 -7.84 59.00 -6.28
C ALA A 502 -6.93 59.37 -5.08
N GLN A 503 -7.44 60.22 -4.17
CA GLN A 503 -6.70 60.60 -2.96
C GLN A 503 -6.98 59.63 -1.78
N GLN A 504 -8.10 58.88 -1.84
CA GLN A 504 -8.54 57.98 -0.78
C GLN A 504 -8.16 56.54 -0.98
N ALA A 505 -7.82 56.15 -2.22
CA ALA A 505 -7.53 54.76 -2.55
C ALA A 505 -6.49 54.64 -3.68
N TRP A 506 -5.61 53.70 -3.56
CA TRP A 506 -4.69 53.29 -4.61
C TRP A 506 -5.31 52.18 -5.44
N THR A 507 -5.71 52.50 -6.67
CA THR A 507 -6.47 51.63 -7.58
C THR A 507 -5.80 51.58 -8.96
N PHE A 508 -6.30 50.77 -9.90
CA PHE A 508 -5.75 50.67 -11.25
C PHE A 508 -5.68 52.02 -11.99
N GLY A 509 -6.58 52.96 -11.69
CA GLY A 509 -6.66 54.26 -12.39
C GLY A 509 -5.64 55.31 -11.93
N ASN A 510 -5.06 55.18 -10.74
CA ASN A 510 -4.13 56.15 -10.14
C ASN A 510 -2.87 55.54 -9.53
N GLY A 511 -2.70 54.20 -9.65
CA GLY A 511 -1.53 53.48 -9.17
C GLY A 511 -0.40 53.44 -10.23
N ASP A 512 0.76 53.00 -9.79
CA ASP A 512 1.92 52.71 -10.66
C ASP A 512 1.88 51.24 -11.10
N GLY A 513 0.91 50.93 -11.97
CA GLY A 513 0.63 49.56 -12.39
C GLY A 513 0.11 48.71 -11.22
N LEU A 514 0.71 47.51 -11.00
CA LEU A 514 0.37 46.62 -9.86
C LEU A 514 1.36 46.77 -8.68
N ASN A 515 2.01 47.92 -8.52
CA ASN A 515 2.89 48.19 -7.38
C ASN A 515 2.07 48.73 -6.22
N THR A 516 2.22 48.13 -5.05
CA THR A 516 1.63 48.64 -3.81
C THR A 516 2.29 49.92 -3.36
N HIS A 517 1.56 50.75 -2.64
CA HIS A 517 2.05 51.99 -2.03
C HIS A 517 2.28 51.80 -0.54
N ALA A 518 3.10 52.67 0.07
CA ALA A 518 3.31 52.63 1.51
C ALA A 518 2.01 52.78 2.27
N VAL A 519 1.83 52.05 3.37
CA VAL A 519 0.60 52.05 4.15
C VAL A 519 0.28 53.44 4.66
N ALA A 520 -0.98 53.80 4.67
CA ALA A 520 -1.48 55.12 5.15
C ALA A 520 -0.91 56.33 4.42
N THR A 521 -0.52 56.20 3.13
CA THR A 521 -0.17 57.34 2.28
C THR A 521 -1.41 57.92 1.55
N SER A 522 -2.51 57.20 1.48
CA SER A 522 -3.80 57.72 1.05
C SER A 522 -4.43 58.63 2.13
N GLN A 523 -5.40 59.45 1.75
CA GLN A 523 -6.20 60.19 2.74
C GLN A 523 -7.10 59.22 3.51
N PRO A 524 -7.19 59.37 4.87
CA PRO A 524 -8.10 58.56 5.64
C PRO A 524 -9.57 58.91 5.31
N ASN A 525 -10.46 57.94 5.50
CA ASN A 525 -11.87 58.19 5.47
C ASN A 525 -12.33 58.94 6.75
N ALA A 526 -13.63 59.32 6.84
CA ALA A 526 -14.18 60.06 7.97
C ALA A 526 -14.01 59.34 9.33
N ALA A 527 -13.83 58.05 9.36
CA ALA A 527 -13.59 57.24 10.55
C ALA A 527 -12.08 57.05 10.89
N GLY A 528 -11.18 57.63 10.09
CA GLY A 528 -9.73 57.61 10.32
C GLY A 528 -9.02 56.38 9.78
N PHE A 529 -9.62 55.60 8.86
CA PHE A 529 -9.04 54.42 8.24
C PHE A 529 -8.48 54.75 6.84
N HIS A 530 -7.31 54.23 6.54
CA HIS A 530 -6.63 54.34 5.26
C HIS A 530 -6.78 53.02 4.46
N ASP A 531 -6.77 53.14 3.15
CA ASP A 531 -6.59 52.02 2.22
C ASP A 531 -7.57 50.84 2.44
N LEU A 532 -8.82 51.10 2.97
CA LEU A 532 -9.85 50.07 3.09
C LEU A 532 -10.43 49.68 1.71
N LEU A 533 -10.21 50.54 0.71
CA LEU A 533 -10.48 50.31 -0.69
C LEU A 533 -9.18 50.54 -1.45
N GLY A 534 -8.69 49.52 -2.17
CA GLY A 534 -7.45 49.61 -2.95
C GLY A 534 -6.18 49.14 -2.21
N ASN A 535 -5.03 49.52 -2.69
CA ASN A 535 -3.69 49.09 -2.30
C ASN A 535 -3.50 47.55 -2.31
N VAL A 536 -3.96 46.81 -1.29
CA VAL A 536 -4.00 45.35 -1.31
C VAL A 536 -5.38 44.82 -0.92
N GLU A 537 -5.80 43.71 -1.54
CA GLU A 537 -6.92 42.92 -1.04
C GLU A 537 -6.56 42.39 0.35
N GLU A 538 -7.53 42.25 1.24
CA GLU A 538 -7.28 41.91 2.63
C GLU A 538 -7.95 40.60 3.03
N TRP A 539 -7.18 39.71 3.63
CA TRP A 539 -7.71 38.49 4.25
C TRP A 539 -8.73 38.81 5.34
N THR A 540 -9.83 38.07 5.36
CA THR A 540 -10.85 38.18 6.40
C THR A 540 -10.97 36.91 7.23
N ALA A 541 -11.64 36.99 8.38
CA ALA A 541 -11.91 35.85 9.24
C ALA A 541 -12.69 34.76 8.49
N ALA A 542 -12.35 33.52 8.68
CA ALA A 542 -12.94 32.35 8.03
C ALA A 542 -13.23 31.22 9.02
N ASP A 543 -14.15 30.32 8.67
CA ASP A 543 -14.31 29.06 9.40
C ASP A 543 -13.01 28.27 9.34
N PRO A 544 -12.47 27.82 10.49
CA PRO A 544 -11.24 27.02 10.52
C PRO A 544 -11.29 25.77 9.64
N LYS A 545 -12.48 25.18 9.45
CA LYS A 545 -12.70 23.95 8.65
C LYS A 545 -12.89 24.19 7.16
N ALA A 546 -13.13 25.45 6.73
CA ALA A 546 -13.28 25.76 5.32
C ALA A 546 -11.93 25.81 4.62
N ASP A 547 -11.86 25.34 3.37
CA ASP A 547 -10.67 25.43 2.52
C ASP A 547 -10.48 26.82 1.89
N GLU A 548 -11.53 27.63 1.89
CA GLU A 548 -11.57 28.98 1.34
C GLU A 548 -11.79 30.03 2.43
N ALA A 549 -11.36 31.24 2.14
CA ALA A 549 -11.63 32.45 2.94
C ALA A 549 -12.01 33.61 2.03
N MET A 550 -12.73 34.56 2.57
CA MET A 550 -13.04 35.82 1.85
C MET A 550 -11.83 36.74 1.90
N ILE A 551 -11.57 37.42 0.78
CA ILE A 551 -10.73 38.61 0.69
C ILE A 551 -11.59 39.80 0.29
N ALA A 552 -11.25 41.00 0.74
CA ALA A 552 -12.07 42.16 0.56
C ALA A 552 -11.25 43.47 0.36
N GLY A 553 -11.89 44.56 -0.02
CA GLY A 553 -11.29 45.90 -0.12
C GLY A 553 -10.75 46.31 -1.48
N GLY A 554 -10.55 45.34 -2.40
CA GLY A 554 -9.87 45.61 -3.68
C GLY A 554 -8.36 45.85 -3.53
N SER A 555 -7.68 46.22 -4.60
CA SER A 555 -6.23 46.42 -4.63
C SER A 555 -5.82 47.46 -5.69
N VAL A 556 -4.50 47.68 -5.85
CA VAL A 556 -3.97 48.50 -6.96
C VAL A 556 -4.36 47.93 -8.34
N GLY A 557 -4.80 46.70 -8.46
CA GLY A 557 -5.33 46.09 -9.68
C GLY A 557 -6.86 46.26 -9.84
N TRP A 558 -7.56 46.82 -8.87
CA TRP A 558 -9.02 46.97 -8.89
C TRP A 558 -9.42 48.20 -9.66
N LEU A 559 -10.43 48.08 -10.54
CA LEU A 559 -11.12 49.22 -11.15
C LEU A 559 -12.09 49.80 -10.12
N ALA A 560 -11.82 51.02 -9.68
CA ALA A 560 -12.63 51.66 -8.64
C ALA A 560 -14.11 51.80 -9.04
N GLU A 561 -14.97 51.04 -8.38
CA GLU A 561 -16.42 51.01 -8.58
C GLU A 561 -17.14 51.26 -7.24
N PRO A 562 -18.38 51.71 -7.27
CA PRO A 562 -19.19 51.76 -6.07
C PRO A 562 -19.39 50.39 -5.44
N GLY A 563 -19.39 50.32 -4.09
CA GLY A 563 -19.52 49.08 -3.33
C GLY A 563 -18.26 48.68 -2.58
N PHE A 564 -18.38 47.63 -1.76
CA PHE A 564 -17.24 47.05 -1.04
C PHE A 564 -16.92 45.70 -1.65
N PRO A 565 -15.85 45.58 -2.47
CA PRO A 565 -15.55 44.36 -3.18
C PRO A 565 -15.12 43.25 -2.22
N ALA A 566 -15.64 42.05 -2.43
CA ALA A 566 -15.24 40.84 -1.71
C ALA A 566 -15.41 39.60 -2.58
N LYS A 567 -14.52 38.62 -2.45
CA LYS A 567 -14.57 37.33 -3.17
C LYS A 567 -13.97 36.22 -2.33
N SER A 568 -14.38 34.99 -2.60
CA SER A 568 -13.79 33.78 -1.98
C SER A 568 -12.56 33.32 -2.76
N VAL A 569 -11.52 32.93 -2.03
CA VAL A 569 -10.30 32.35 -2.59
C VAL A 569 -9.77 31.24 -1.67
N PRO A 570 -8.99 30.28 -2.21
CA PRO A 570 -8.36 29.25 -1.37
C PRO A 570 -7.47 29.87 -0.30
N LYS A 571 -7.54 29.36 0.94
CA LYS A 571 -6.71 29.86 2.06
C LYS A 571 -5.19 29.81 1.81
N ARG A 572 -4.74 28.99 0.88
CA ARG A 572 -3.33 28.90 0.47
C ARG A 572 -2.91 29.95 -0.54
N GLU A 573 -3.84 30.75 -1.04
CA GLU A 573 -3.57 31.79 -2.03
C GLU A 573 -2.50 32.77 -1.53
N LYS A 574 -1.59 33.18 -2.41
CA LYS A 574 -0.56 34.19 -2.18
C LYS A 574 -0.44 35.06 -3.41
N SER A 575 -0.55 36.34 -3.21
CA SER A 575 -0.44 37.31 -4.29
C SER A 575 0.28 38.57 -3.81
N ARG A 576 1.01 39.22 -4.72
CA ARG A 576 1.69 40.50 -4.46
C ARG A 576 0.75 41.68 -4.19
N ILE A 577 -0.55 41.48 -4.32
CA ILE A 577 -1.59 42.47 -4.05
C ILE A 577 -2.57 41.96 -3.00
N LEU A 578 -2.19 40.96 -2.20
CA LEU A 578 -3.01 40.35 -1.15
C LEU A 578 -2.24 40.41 0.17
N GLY A 579 -2.76 41.16 1.09
CA GLY A 579 -2.28 41.38 2.43
C GLY A 579 -3.36 41.17 3.47
N PHE A 580 -3.29 41.91 4.59
CA PHE A 580 -4.32 41.88 5.64
C PHE A 580 -4.17 43.05 6.61
N ARG A 581 -5.23 43.30 7.37
CA ARG A 581 -5.15 44.09 8.63
C ARG A 581 -5.73 43.28 9.79
N ILE A 582 -5.60 43.77 11.00
CA ILE A 582 -6.02 43.05 12.22
C ILE A 582 -7.06 43.80 13.00
N LEU A 583 -7.85 43.02 13.75
CA LEU A 583 -8.81 43.53 14.70
C LEU A 583 -8.47 43.01 16.11
N VAL A 584 -8.51 43.92 17.09
CA VAL A 584 -8.30 43.66 18.53
C VAL A 584 -9.63 43.70 19.24
N GLU A 585 -9.94 42.64 20.02
CA GLU A 585 -11.14 42.54 20.86
C GLU A 585 -10.83 42.97 22.29
#